data_383041ec058d2376dab5573f558a40c2
#
_entry.id   383041ec058d2376dab5573f558a40c2
#
_cell.length_a   1.000
_cell.length_b   1.000
_cell.length_c   1.000
_cell.angle_alpha   90.00
_cell.angle_beta   90.00
_cell.angle_gamma   90.00
#
_symmetry.space_group_name_H-M   'P 1'
#
loop_
_entity.id
_entity.type
_entity.pdbx_description
1 polymer ?
#
loop_
_entity_poly.entity_id
_entity_poly.type
_entity_poly.pdbx_seq_one_letter_code
_entity_poly.pdbx_strand_id
1 'polypeptide(L)'
;RCAALKHGLQELQTRYVAFTDANTMINPGAMREIARLFMDPTVGCVSGEKRVAARKEGQMAAVGEGLYWRYESTLKKWDSELYSAMGAAGELYAIDPQLVRHVPDNALLDDFMMSMYIVEDGKRIAYTPDAYAQEYGSANIFEESKRKRRIAAGGLQSIRWLRSLLNPFKQPLVTFQYVSHRVLRWRIT
;
A
#
# COMPACT_ATOMS: atom_id res chain seq x y z
N ARG A 1 -11.29 -11.91 -5.14
CA ARG A 1 -10.42 -11.48 -4.04
C ARG A 1 -11.19 -10.58 -3.07
N CYS A 2 -11.83 -9.51 -3.52
CA CYS A 2 -12.60 -8.60 -2.66
C CYS A 2 -13.69 -9.30 -1.83
N ALA A 3 -14.46 -10.23 -2.42
CA ALA A 3 -15.52 -10.98 -1.71
C ALA A 3 -14.96 -11.84 -0.56
N ALA A 4 -13.81 -12.51 -0.78
CA ALA A 4 -13.15 -13.30 0.26
C ALA A 4 -12.62 -12.42 1.41
N LEU A 5 -12.06 -11.24 1.08
CA LEU A 5 -11.62 -10.26 2.08
C LEU A 5 -12.78 -9.74 2.92
N LYS A 6 -13.92 -9.43 2.29
CA LYS A 6 -15.14 -8.99 3.00
C LYS A 6 -15.64 -10.04 3.98
N HIS A 7 -15.75 -11.29 3.52
CA HIS A 7 -16.21 -12.37 4.37
C HIS A 7 -15.25 -12.60 5.55
N GLY A 8 -13.96 -12.62 5.28
CA GLY A 8 -12.94 -12.74 6.34
C GLY A 8 -13.04 -11.61 7.37
N LEU A 9 -13.21 -10.35 6.92
CA LEU A 9 -13.32 -9.21 7.83
C LEU A 9 -14.58 -9.26 8.72
N GLN A 10 -15.68 -9.83 8.25
CA GLN A 10 -16.92 -9.97 9.04
C GLN A 10 -16.81 -10.98 10.20
N GLU A 11 -15.97 -11.99 10.04
CA GLU A 11 -15.74 -13.03 11.04
C GLU A 11 -14.70 -12.65 12.10
N LEU A 12 -13.96 -11.54 11.90
CA LEU A 12 -12.88 -11.16 12.79
C LEU A 12 -13.37 -10.35 13.97
N GLN A 13 -12.95 -10.77 15.17
CA GLN A 13 -13.21 -10.08 16.44
C GLN A 13 -11.96 -9.35 16.99
N THR A 14 -10.94 -9.20 16.16
CA THR A 14 -9.69 -8.55 16.54
C THR A 14 -9.73 -7.07 16.27
N ARG A 15 -8.98 -6.30 17.08
CA ARG A 15 -8.89 -4.84 16.94
C ARG A 15 -8.16 -4.43 15.65
N TYR A 16 -7.18 -5.19 15.22
CA TYR A 16 -6.40 -4.93 14.01
C TYR A 16 -6.23 -6.21 13.20
N VAL A 17 -6.16 -6.05 11.90
CA VAL A 17 -5.99 -7.16 10.95
C VAL A 17 -4.79 -6.87 10.06
N ALA A 18 -3.86 -7.81 9.97
CA ALA A 18 -2.74 -7.74 9.07
C ALA A 18 -3.01 -8.60 7.81
N PHE A 19 -2.69 -8.05 6.66
CA PHE A 19 -2.77 -8.71 5.36
C PHE A 19 -1.36 -8.93 4.84
N THR A 20 -1.15 -10.10 4.25
CA THR A 20 0.10 -10.45 3.60
C THR A 20 -0.17 -11.35 2.40
N ASP A 21 0.69 -11.30 1.40
CA ASP A 21 0.62 -12.22 0.27
C ASP A 21 1.21 -13.58 0.65
N ALA A 22 0.62 -14.66 0.12
CA ALA A 22 1.00 -16.05 0.45
C ALA A 22 2.42 -16.44 0.02
N ASN A 23 3.03 -15.66 -0.87
CA ASN A 23 4.40 -15.89 -1.39
C ASN A 23 5.45 -15.02 -0.71
N THR A 24 5.11 -14.35 0.38
CA THR A 24 6.01 -13.46 1.12
C THR A 24 6.41 -14.03 2.48
N MET A 25 7.60 -13.70 2.93
CA MET A 25 8.10 -14.02 4.26
C MET A 25 8.19 -12.73 5.08
N ILE A 26 7.50 -12.72 6.22
CA ILE A 26 7.46 -11.57 7.13
C ILE A 26 8.62 -11.68 8.11
N ASN A 27 9.27 -10.54 8.42
CA ASN A 27 10.37 -10.53 9.39
C ASN A 27 9.89 -10.78 10.83
N PRO A 28 10.72 -11.42 11.67
CA PRO A 28 10.47 -11.51 13.09
C PRO A 28 10.34 -10.11 13.71
N GLY A 29 9.28 -9.87 14.44
CA GLY A 29 9.02 -8.54 15.06
C GLY A 29 8.13 -7.60 14.23
N ALA A 30 7.83 -7.91 12.97
CA ALA A 30 6.96 -7.07 12.12
C ALA A 30 5.61 -6.77 12.79
N MET A 31 4.97 -7.76 13.39
CA MET A 31 3.68 -7.58 14.07
C MET A 31 3.79 -6.66 15.29
N ARG A 32 4.90 -6.72 16.02
CA ARG A 32 5.15 -5.82 17.16
C ARG A 32 5.31 -4.38 16.70
N GLU A 33 6.05 -4.17 15.62
CA GLU A 33 6.26 -2.84 15.05
C GLU A 33 4.96 -2.24 14.50
N ILE A 34 4.16 -3.04 13.81
CA ILE A 34 2.82 -2.64 13.34
C ILE A 34 1.92 -2.25 14.54
N ALA A 35 1.88 -3.08 15.58
CA ALA A 35 1.08 -2.80 16.77
C ALA A 35 1.54 -1.52 17.50
N ARG A 36 2.85 -1.24 17.53
CA ARG A 36 3.42 -0.01 18.09
C ARG A 36 2.89 1.24 17.38
N LEU A 37 2.79 1.21 16.05
CA LEU A 37 2.30 2.35 15.27
C LEU A 37 0.80 2.60 15.46
N PHE A 38 0.01 1.58 15.74
CA PHE A 38 -1.40 1.75 16.11
C PHE A 38 -1.62 2.33 17.52
N MET A 39 -0.57 2.54 18.31
CA MET A 39 -0.68 3.32 19.56
C MET A 39 -1.02 4.79 19.31
N ASP A 40 -0.69 5.32 18.12
CA ASP A 40 -1.14 6.63 17.68
C ASP A 40 -2.60 6.56 17.19
N PRO A 41 -3.55 7.23 17.87
CA PRO A 41 -4.97 7.15 17.53
C PRO A 41 -5.33 7.77 16.17
N THR A 42 -4.42 8.51 15.55
CA THR A 42 -4.60 9.06 14.20
C THR A 42 -4.32 8.02 13.11
N VAL A 43 -3.61 6.93 13.43
CA VAL A 43 -3.26 5.86 12.50
C VAL A 43 -4.43 4.89 12.35
N GLY A 44 -4.94 4.76 11.14
CA GLY A 44 -5.97 3.78 10.79
C GLY A 44 -5.44 2.64 9.91
N CYS A 45 -4.27 2.84 9.32
CA CYS A 45 -3.58 1.83 8.51
C CYS A 45 -2.07 1.91 8.74
N VAL A 46 -1.41 0.75 8.76
CA VAL A 46 0.05 0.64 8.79
C VAL A 46 0.51 -0.10 7.55
N SER A 47 1.37 0.51 6.76
CA SER A 47 2.02 -0.11 5.60
C SER A 47 3.44 -0.53 5.97
N GLY A 48 3.74 -1.80 5.78
CA GLY A 48 5.09 -2.31 5.85
C GLY A 48 5.88 -2.07 4.57
N GLU A 49 7.13 -2.51 4.59
CA GLU A 49 8.07 -2.44 3.48
C GLU A 49 8.02 -3.71 2.64
N LYS A 50 8.07 -3.54 1.32
CA LYS A 50 8.33 -4.64 0.40
C LYS A 50 9.83 -4.78 0.18
N ARG A 51 10.38 -5.97 0.41
CA ARG A 51 11.77 -6.31 0.07
C ARG A 51 11.79 -7.41 -0.98
N VAL A 52 12.54 -7.18 -2.04
CA VAL A 52 12.75 -8.19 -3.09
C VAL A 52 14.09 -8.86 -2.82
N ALA A 53 14.06 -10.18 -2.57
CA ALA A 53 15.29 -10.97 -2.44
C ALA A 53 15.96 -11.09 -3.81
N ALA A 54 17.24 -10.72 -3.90
CA ALA A 54 18.02 -10.92 -5.10
C ALA A 54 18.11 -12.44 -5.40
N ARG A 55 17.56 -12.86 -6.53
CA ARG A 55 17.91 -14.16 -7.10
C ARG A 55 19.33 -14.08 -7.62
N LYS A 56 20.18 -15.04 -7.21
CA LYS A 56 21.59 -15.25 -7.55
C LYS A 56 22.19 -14.31 -8.64
N GLU A 57 23.33 -13.77 -8.31
CA GLU A 57 24.20 -12.88 -9.09
C GLU A 57 24.07 -12.98 -10.61
N GLY A 58 23.92 -11.83 -11.30
CA GLY A 58 24.19 -11.73 -12.72
C GLY A 58 23.21 -10.93 -13.58
N GLN A 59 22.17 -10.30 -13.07
CA GLN A 59 21.27 -9.51 -13.93
C GLN A 59 21.29 -8.02 -13.58
N MET A 60 21.75 -7.20 -14.55
CA MET A 60 21.66 -5.72 -14.49
C MET A 60 20.23 -5.22 -14.20
N ALA A 61 19.23 -5.99 -14.56
CA ALA A 61 17.82 -5.73 -14.21
C ALA A 61 17.57 -5.68 -12.68
N ALA A 62 18.27 -6.51 -11.90
CA ALA A 62 18.14 -6.53 -10.44
C ALA A 62 18.67 -5.26 -9.77
N VAL A 63 19.65 -4.59 -10.36
CA VAL A 63 20.21 -3.32 -9.84
C VAL A 63 19.20 -2.18 -10.04
N GLY A 64 18.60 -2.09 -11.22
CA GLY A 64 17.59 -1.07 -11.52
C GLY A 64 16.31 -1.23 -10.67
N GLU A 65 15.88 -2.46 -10.47
CA GLU A 65 14.73 -2.78 -9.60
C GLU A 65 15.04 -2.42 -8.13
N GLY A 66 16.23 -2.72 -7.64
CA GLY A 66 16.65 -2.35 -6.29
C GLY A 66 16.69 -0.85 -6.06
N LEU A 67 17.18 -0.06 -7.03
CA LEU A 67 17.17 1.41 -6.95
C LEU A 67 15.74 1.97 -6.94
N TYR A 68 14.87 1.43 -7.79
CA TYR A 68 13.47 1.82 -7.85
C TYR A 68 12.76 1.58 -6.51
N TRP A 69 12.93 0.41 -5.90
CA TRP A 69 12.32 0.10 -4.60
C TRP A 69 12.86 0.97 -3.48
N ARG A 70 14.15 1.28 -3.47
CA ARG A 70 14.74 2.22 -2.51
C ARG A 70 14.16 3.63 -2.64
N TYR A 71 13.94 4.08 -3.86
CA TYR A 71 13.27 5.36 -4.12
C TYR A 71 11.83 5.35 -3.62
N GLU A 72 11.05 4.31 -3.93
CA GLU A 72 9.68 4.15 -3.44
C GLU A 72 9.60 4.12 -1.90
N SER A 73 10.48 3.37 -1.26
CA SER A 73 10.57 3.32 0.21
C SER A 73 10.85 4.69 0.82
N THR A 74 11.79 5.43 0.22
CA THR A 74 12.14 6.76 0.68
C THR A 74 10.95 7.72 0.56
N LEU A 75 10.24 7.67 -0.56
CA LEU A 75 9.03 8.48 -0.75
C LEU A 75 7.93 8.13 0.24
N LYS A 76 7.67 6.84 0.46
CA LYS A 76 6.67 6.40 1.46
C LYS A 76 7.04 6.87 2.87
N LYS A 77 8.34 6.83 3.21
CA LYS A 77 8.84 7.32 4.48
C LYS A 77 8.57 8.82 4.64
N TRP A 78 8.97 9.62 3.66
CA TRP A 78 8.75 11.07 3.68
C TRP A 78 7.27 11.43 3.70
N ASP A 79 6.43 10.72 2.95
CA ASP A 79 4.99 10.90 2.99
C ASP A 79 4.41 10.64 4.37
N SER A 80 4.80 9.52 4.99
CA SER A 80 4.35 9.14 6.33
C SER A 80 4.84 10.12 7.40
N GLU A 81 6.06 10.64 7.27
CA GLU A 81 6.62 11.66 8.16
C GLU A 81 5.93 13.04 7.97
N LEU A 82 5.60 13.40 6.73
CA LEU A 82 4.90 14.65 6.45
C LEU A 82 3.45 14.62 6.98
N TYR A 83 2.72 13.56 6.68
CA TYR A 83 1.37 13.32 7.19
C TYR A 83 0.94 11.85 7.03
N SER A 84 0.83 11.34 5.80
CA SER A 84 0.30 9.99 5.52
C SER A 84 0.98 9.39 4.29
N ALA A 85 1.34 8.13 4.36
CA ALA A 85 1.71 7.41 3.15
C ALA A 85 0.52 7.33 2.17
N MET A 86 0.81 7.37 0.87
CA MET A 86 -0.21 7.37 -0.19
C MET A 86 -0.45 5.94 -0.71
N GLY A 87 -1.17 5.17 0.10
CA GLY A 87 -1.54 3.78 -0.17
C GLY A 87 -0.64 2.76 0.52
N ALA A 88 -1.25 1.67 0.97
CA ALA A 88 -0.56 0.54 1.57
C ALA A 88 0.06 -0.37 0.50
N ALA A 89 1.10 -1.10 0.87
CA ALA A 89 1.70 -2.14 0.05
C ALA A 89 0.96 -3.47 0.31
N GLY A 90 0.43 -4.09 -0.73
CA GLY A 90 -0.36 -5.33 -0.62
C GLY A 90 0.40 -6.51 -0.02
N GLU A 91 1.73 -6.46 -0.04
CA GLU A 91 2.60 -7.51 0.49
C GLU A 91 2.63 -7.57 2.03
N LEU A 92 2.45 -6.41 2.70
CA LEU A 92 2.29 -6.33 4.15
C LEU A 92 1.64 -5.01 4.54
N TYR A 93 0.44 -5.07 5.05
CA TYR A 93 -0.21 -3.93 5.67
C TYR A 93 -1.19 -4.39 6.76
N ALA A 94 -1.53 -3.50 7.66
CA ALA A 94 -2.53 -3.75 8.69
C ALA A 94 -3.50 -2.59 8.77
N ILE A 95 -4.74 -2.88 9.14
CA ILE A 95 -5.83 -1.90 9.23
C ILE A 95 -6.64 -2.12 10.50
N ASP A 96 -7.33 -1.08 10.93
CA ASP A 96 -8.47 -1.20 11.82
C ASP A 96 -9.70 -1.63 11.00
N PRO A 97 -10.24 -2.86 11.21
CA PRO A 97 -11.36 -3.36 10.42
C PRO A 97 -12.63 -2.50 10.54
N GLN A 98 -12.79 -1.72 11.61
CA GLN A 98 -13.92 -0.81 11.79
C GLN A 98 -13.89 0.39 10.84
N LEU A 99 -12.70 0.71 10.28
CA LEU A 99 -12.52 1.81 9.33
C LEU A 99 -12.65 1.34 7.87
N VAL A 100 -12.87 0.06 7.63
CA VAL A 100 -12.94 -0.49 6.27
C VAL A 100 -14.30 -0.20 5.66
N ARG A 101 -14.30 0.66 4.64
CA ARG A 101 -15.47 0.86 3.77
C ARG A 101 -15.59 -0.25 2.74
N HIS A 102 -16.78 -0.35 2.17
CA HIS A 102 -17.02 -1.21 1.02
C HIS A 102 -16.16 -0.79 -0.18
N VAL A 103 -15.22 -1.63 -0.55
CA VAL A 103 -14.48 -1.50 -1.81
C VAL A 103 -15.31 -2.14 -2.93
N PRO A 104 -15.51 -1.46 -4.07
CA PRO A 104 -16.23 -2.04 -5.20
C PRO A 104 -15.62 -3.37 -5.65
N ASP A 105 -16.47 -4.34 -6.02
CA ASP A 105 -16.02 -5.70 -6.36
C ASP A 105 -15.13 -5.75 -7.61
N ASN A 106 -15.22 -4.74 -8.47
CA ASN A 106 -14.39 -4.56 -9.66
C ASN A 106 -13.13 -3.71 -9.42
N ALA A 107 -12.74 -3.48 -8.16
CA ALA A 107 -11.51 -2.78 -7.86
C ALA A 107 -10.29 -3.61 -8.29
N LEU A 108 -9.43 -2.99 -9.09
CA LEU A 108 -8.19 -3.60 -9.56
C LEU A 108 -7.06 -3.54 -8.51
N LEU A 109 -7.13 -2.55 -7.62
CA LEU A 109 -6.18 -2.29 -6.53
C LEU A 109 -6.97 -2.21 -5.21
N ASP A 110 -7.38 -3.36 -4.70
CA ASP A 110 -8.20 -3.48 -3.49
C ASP A 110 -7.48 -3.00 -2.22
N ASP A 111 -6.22 -3.36 -2.06
CA ASP A 111 -5.33 -2.92 -0.98
C ASP A 111 -5.16 -1.39 -0.94
N PHE A 112 -4.88 -0.81 -2.11
CA PHE A 112 -4.78 0.64 -2.27
C PHE A 112 -6.09 1.34 -1.92
N MET A 113 -7.22 0.84 -2.43
CA MET A 113 -8.54 1.45 -2.19
C MET A 113 -8.93 1.38 -0.72
N MET A 114 -8.75 0.23 -0.05
CA MET A 114 -9.04 0.09 1.38
C MET A 114 -8.23 1.09 2.21
N SER A 115 -6.93 1.19 1.96
CA SER A 115 -6.06 2.08 2.70
C SER A 115 -6.36 3.57 2.43
N MET A 116 -6.71 3.93 1.20
CA MET A 116 -7.00 5.33 0.85
C MET A 116 -8.39 5.79 1.33
N TYR A 117 -9.37 4.91 1.47
CA TYR A 117 -10.62 5.25 2.14
C TYR A 117 -10.41 5.63 3.60
N ILE A 118 -9.48 4.97 4.29
CA ILE A 118 -9.08 5.33 5.66
C ILE A 118 -8.51 6.76 5.71
N VAL A 119 -7.73 7.16 4.70
CA VAL A 119 -7.22 8.54 4.57
C VAL A 119 -8.34 9.52 4.26
N GLU A 120 -9.28 9.16 3.39
CA GLU A 120 -10.47 9.98 3.07
C GLU A 120 -11.33 10.25 4.30
N ASP A 121 -11.37 9.30 5.27
CA ASP A 121 -12.06 9.43 6.56
C ASP A 121 -11.27 10.22 7.61
N GLY A 122 -10.13 10.79 7.25
CA GLY A 122 -9.33 11.66 8.12
C GLY A 122 -8.35 10.93 9.04
N LYS A 123 -8.19 9.61 8.88
CA LYS A 123 -7.10 8.87 9.50
C LYS A 123 -5.87 8.88 8.59
N ARG A 124 -4.73 8.41 9.08
CA ARG A 124 -3.50 8.36 8.29
C ARG A 124 -2.96 6.94 8.12
N ILE A 125 -2.21 6.75 7.07
CA ILE A 125 -1.42 5.54 6.83
C ILE A 125 -0.01 5.80 7.35
N ALA A 126 0.40 5.10 8.41
CA ALA A 126 1.78 5.10 8.86
C ALA A 126 2.59 4.08 8.03
N TYR A 127 3.83 4.44 7.71
CA TYR A 127 4.75 3.54 7.04
C TYR A 127 5.93 3.22 7.95
N THR A 128 6.39 1.96 7.92
CA THR A 128 7.61 1.54 8.61
C THR A 128 8.43 0.57 7.78
N PRO A 129 9.75 0.81 7.63
CA PRO A 129 10.66 -0.14 7.01
C PRO A 129 11.07 -1.29 7.94
N ASP A 130 10.73 -1.22 9.25
CA ASP A 130 11.09 -2.20 10.26
C ASP A 130 10.13 -3.40 10.28
N ALA A 131 8.91 -3.22 9.73
CA ALA A 131 8.02 -4.31 9.39
C ALA A 131 8.08 -4.54 7.88
N TYR A 132 8.66 -5.66 7.44
CA TYR A 132 8.79 -5.94 6.02
C TYR A 132 8.37 -7.35 5.63
N ALA A 133 7.88 -7.44 4.40
CA ALA A 133 7.61 -8.68 3.70
C ALA A 133 8.63 -8.86 2.58
N GLN A 134 9.30 -10.01 2.57
CA GLN A 134 10.30 -10.38 1.58
C GLN A 134 9.71 -11.35 0.58
N GLU A 135 9.80 -11.05 -0.70
CA GLU A 135 9.42 -11.95 -1.78
C GLU A 135 10.61 -12.20 -2.73
N TYR A 136 10.55 -13.30 -3.47
CA TYR A 136 11.48 -13.53 -4.58
C TYR A 136 10.97 -12.81 -5.83
N GLY A 137 11.86 -12.09 -6.50
CA GLY A 137 11.53 -11.37 -7.74
C GLY A 137 10.86 -12.27 -8.79
N SER A 138 9.92 -11.71 -9.55
CA SER A 138 9.24 -12.40 -10.65
C SER A 138 10.25 -12.90 -11.67
N ALA A 139 10.13 -14.17 -12.09
CA ALA A 139 11.03 -14.78 -13.07
C ALA A 139 10.64 -14.46 -14.53
N ASN A 140 9.46 -13.84 -14.76
CA ASN A 140 8.89 -13.70 -16.11
C ASN A 140 8.51 -12.25 -16.42
N ILE A 141 9.16 -11.71 -17.47
CA ILE A 141 8.93 -10.34 -17.99
C ILE A 141 7.47 -10.14 -18.44
N PHE A 142 6.82 -11.18 -18.95
CA PHE A 142 5.44 -11.11 -19.40
C PHE A 142 4.45 -10.89 -18.22
N GLU A 143 4.63 -11.59 -17.12
CA GLU A 143 3.83 -11.43 -15.90
C GLU A 143 4.04 -10.04 -15.28
N GLU A 144 5.26 -9.53 -15.32
CA GLU A 144 5.58 -8.18 -14.85
C GLU A 144 4.88 -7.11 -15.71
N SER A 145 4.86 -7.27 -17.03
CA SER A 145 4.15 -6.37 -17.95
C SER A 145 2.65 -6.37 -17.68
N LYS A 146 2.05 -7.54 -17.47
CA LYS A 146 0.63 -7.70 -17.10
C LYS A 146 0.31 -7.02 -15.77
N ARG A 147 1.19 -7.19 -14.78
CA ARG A 147 1.09 -6.53 -13.46
C ARG A 147 1.13 -5.01 -13.61
N LYS A 148 2.08 -4.45 -14.37
CA LYS A 148 2.20 -3.00 -14.61
C LYS A 148 0.95 -2.43 -15.28
N ARG A 149 0.40 -3.10 -16.30
CA ARG A 149 -0.86 -2.70 -16.94
C ARG A 149 -2.04 -2.69 -15.96
N ARG A 150 -2.14 -3.70 -15.11
CA ARG A 150 -3.17 -3.74 -14.06
C ARG A 150 -3.04 -2.59 -13.07
N ILE A 151 -1.80 -2.28 -12.64
CA ILE A 151 -1.52 -1.17 -11.72
C ILE A 151 -1.88 0.16 -12.36
N ALA A 152 -1.53 0.40 -13.62
CA ALA A 152 -1.88 1.63 -14.33
C ALA A 152 -3.40 1.79 -14.48
N ALA A 153 -4.09 0.75 -14.95
CA ALA A 153 -5.55 0.77 -15.10
C ALA A 153 -6.25 0.96 -13.74
N GLY A 154 -5.80 0.25 -12.69
CA GLY A 154 -6.33 0.39 -11.35
C GLY A 154 -6.05 1.75 -10.73
N GLY A 155 -4.90 2.35 -11.05
CA GLY A 155 -4.57 3.72 -10.65
C GLY A 155 -5.54 4.75 -11.23
N LEU A 156 -5.82 4.68 -12.54
CA LEU A 156 -6.81 5.57 -13.19
C LEU A 156 -8.22 5.36 -12.62
N GLN A 157 -8.61 4.11 -12.38
CA GLN A 157 -9.88 3.76 -11.72
C GLN A 157 -9.96 4.38 -10.32
N SER A 158 -8.89 4.27 -9.53
CA SER A 158 -8.82 4.80 -8.17
C SER A 158 -8.92 6.32 -8.12
N ILE A 159 -8.30 7.04 -9.07
CA ILE A 159 -8.41 8.52 -9.16
C ILE A 159 -9.88 8.94 -9.29
N ARG A 160 -10.67 8.21 -10.08
CA ARG A 160 -12.09 8.51 -10.27
C ARG A 160 -12.91 8.32 -8.99
N TRP A 161 -12.60 7.27 -8.22
CA TRP A 161 -13.32 6.97 -6.98
C TRP A 161 -12.89 7.84 -5.80
N LEU A 162 -11.61 8.20 -5.74
CA LEU A 162 -11.01 9.03 -4.68
C LEU A 162 -10.94 10.52 -5.06
N ARG A 163 -11.85 10.98 -5.92
CA ARG A 163 -11.86 12.39 -6.38
C ARG A 163 -12.02 13.42 -5.26
N SER A 164 -12.58 13.03 -4.11
CA SER A 164 -12.68 13.88 -2.92
C SER A 164 -11.29 14.28 -2.38
N LEU A 165 -10.29 13.40 -2.52
CA LEU A 165 -8.90 13.67 -2.12
C LEU A 165 -8.19 14.66 -3.06
N LEU A 166 -8.79 15.01 -4.20
CA LEU A 166 -8.30 16.04 -5.10
C LEU A 166 -8.73 17.46 -4.69
N ASN A 167 -9.55 17.58 -3.64
CA ASN A 167 -10.01 18.88 -3.15
C ASN A 167 -9.02 19.47 -2.11
N PRO A 168 -8.19 20.47 -2.50
CA PRO A 168 -7.19 21.05 -1.62
C PRO A 168 -7.78 21.85 -0.44
N PHE A 169 -9.05 22.26 -0.55
CA PHE A 169 -9.72 22.98 0.53
C PHE A 169 -10.16 22.08 1.68
N LYS A 170 -10.32 20.77 1.43
CA LYS A 170 -10.72 19.80 2.45
C LYS A 170 -9.51 19.27 3.22
N GLN A 171 -8.49 18.84 2.52
CA GLN A 171 -7.29 18.18 3.07
C GLN A 171 -6.04 18.58 2.25
N PRO A 172 -5.48 19.78 2.42
CA PRO A 172 -4.45 20.31 1.52
C PRO A 172 -3.20 19.44 1.44
N LEU A 173 -2.69 18.93 2.58
CA LEU A 173 -1.52 18.07 2.61
C LEU A 173 -1.77 16.72 1.91
N VAL A 174 -2.91 16.09 2.19
CA VAL A 174 -3.29 14.82 1.53
C VAL A 174 -3.45 15.02 0.04
N THR A 175 -4.10 16.10 -0.38
CA THR A 175 -4.25 16.43 -1.82
C THR A 175 -2.88 16.60 -2.48
N PHE A 176 -1.97 17.35 -1.86
CA PHE A 176 -0.61 17.52 -2.37
C PHE A 176 0.12 16.19 -2.51
N GLN A 177 0.14 15.37 -1.46
CA GLN A 177 0.80 14.05 -1.48
C GLN A 177 0.15 13.11 -2.51
N TYR A 178 -1.18 13.06 -2.56
CA TYR A 178 -1.91 12.20 -3.48
C TYR A 178 -1.68 12.58 -4.94
N VAL A 179 -1.72 13.87 -5.27
CA VAL A 179 -1.47 14.36 -6.62
C VAL A 179 -0.02 14.11 -7.03
N SER A 180 0.95 14.50 -6.21
CA SER A 180 2.38 14.38 -6.54
C SER A 180 2.84 12.92 -6.67
N HIS A 181 2.41 12.03 -5.78
CA HIS A 181 2.92 10.65 -5.73
C HIS A 181 2.09 9.64 -6.51
N ARG A 182 0.80 9.90 -6.74
CA ARG A 182 -0.08 8.92 -7.40
C ARG A 182 -0.67 9.45 -8.69
N VAL A 183 -1.37 10.58 -8.67
CA VAL A 183 -2.10 11.07 -9.84
C VAL A 183 -1.17 11.39 -11.01
N LEU A 184 -0.12 12.17 -10.76
CA LEU A 184 0.86 12.53 -11.81
C LEU A 184 1.56 11.29 -12.36
N ARG A 185 1.99 10.39 -11.47
CA ARG A 185 2.66 9.15 -11.87
C ARG A 185 1.79 8.28 -12.78
N TRP A 186 0.52 8.04 -12.42
CA TRP A 186 -0.37 7.20 -13.23
C TRP A 186 -0.85 7.86 -14.52
N ARG A 187 -0.66 9.18 -14.68
CA ARG A 187 -0.94 9.88 -15.94
C ARG A 187 0.22 9.88 -16.92
N ILE A 188 1.44 9.66 -16.43
CA ILE A 188 2.66 9.71 -17.25
C ILE A 188 3.07 8.29 -17.69
N THR A 189 2.57 7.23 -17.01
CA THR A 189 2.89 5.83 -17.31
C THR A 189 1.89 5.25 -18.30
#